data_39f41ad16baffb700a90653d348bcb65
#
_entry.id   39f41ad16baffb700a90653d348bcb65
#
_cell.length_a   1.000
_cell.length_b   1.000
_cell.length_c   1.000
_cell.angle_alpha   90.00
_cell.angle_beta   90.00
_cell.angle_gamma   90.00
#
_symmetry.space_group_name_H-M   'P 1'
#
loop_
_entity.id
_entity.type
_entity.pdbx_description
1 polymer ?
#
loop_
_entity_poly.entity_id
_entity_poly.type
_entity_poly.pdbx_seq_one_letter_code
_entity_poly.pdbx_strand_id
1 'polypeptide(L)'
;MTANFDAVGRRRRMMKSKRNFWDQFRGWFSGHRPPPTRATDDIEISEQDREKLIVCQGRLGYRFRDPMLLKVALTHTSGANHRLASNERLEFLGDAILGQVISEWLFCEYPRYLEGELTRIKSVIVSRKTCATVADQLQLQEVVIVGKGIGAKDSIPRSILSNAFESIVAALYLDGGYEVAQRFILTFLKDAMLEMVSDGVPINYKSLFQQVAQREFKLTPVYQLLDERGPDHQKEFHVCAVVGERVFESGWGNSKKEAEQQAALNALNSLGEIDEESM
;
A
#
# COMPACT_ATOMS: atom_id res chain seq x y z
N MET A 1 -56.27 -8.02 22.85
CA MET A 1 -56.10 -8.19 21.40
C MET A 1 -55.37 -6.97 20.81
N THR A 2 -54.09 -6.73 21.12
CA THR A 2 -53.32 -5.58 20.53
C THR A 2 -51.80 -5.86 20.55
N ALA A 3 -51.33 -7.01 20.07
CA ALA A 3 -49.92 -7.32 20.07
C ALA A 3 -49.36 -7.87 18.73
N ASN A 4 -50.11 -7.83 17.63
CA ASN A 4 -49.69 -8.55 16.40
C ASN A 4 -49.49 -7.68 15.15
N PHE A 5 -49.57 -6.32 15.24
CA PHE A 5 -49.46 -5.45 14.07
C PHE A 5 -48.04 -4.91 13.84
N ASP A 6 -47.17 -4.93 14.85
CA ASP A 6 -45.86 -4.29 14.77
C ASP A 6 -44.74 -5.20 14.17
N ALA A 7 -44.92 -6.52 14.25
CA ALA A 7 -43.92 -7.48 13.73
C ALA A 7 -43.92 -7.60 12.20
N VAL A 8 -45.05 -7.40 11.55
CA VAL A 8 -45.20 -7.48 10.09
C VAL A 8 -44.61 -6.24 9.41
N GLY A 9 -44.77 -5.08 10.03
CA GLY A 9 -44.21 -3.81 9.54
C GLY A 9 -42.66 -3.78 9.59
N ARG A 10 -42.06 -4.28 10.67
CA ARG A 10 -40.58 -4.39 10.82
C ARG A 10 -40.00 -5.41 9.88
N ARG A 11 -40.63 -6.55 9.65
CA ARG A 11 -40.14 -7.55 8.65
C ARG A 11 -40.22 -7.02 7.22
N ARG A 12 -41.26 -6.26 6.84
CA ARG A 12 -41.32 -5.65 5.49
C ARG A 12 -40.28 -4.54 5.28
N ARG A 13 -39.94 -3.75 6.30
CA ARG A 13 -38.91 -2.71 6.22
C ARG A 13 -37.51 -3.32 6.13
N MET A 14 -37.24 -4.39 6.87
CA MET A 14 -35.99 -5.14 6.82
C MET A 14 -35.79 -5.89 5.49
N MET A 15 -36.89 -6.44 4.90
CA MET A 15 -36.80 -7.10 3.59
C MET A 15 -36.62 -6.10 2.44
N LYS A 16 -37.18 -4.89 2.51
CA LYS A 16 -36.91 -3.82 1.53
C LYS A 16 -35.45 -3.34 1.60
N SER A 17 -34.86 -3.21 2.80
CA SER A 17 -33.48 -2.85 2.98
C SER A 17 -32.52 -3.91 2.41
N LYS A 18 -32.80 -5.20 2.64
CA LYS A 18 -31.96 -6.29 2.10
C LYS A 18 -32.06 -6.41 0.57
N ARG A 19 -33.25 -6.16 -0.02
CA ARG A 19 -33.43 -6.18 -1.47
C ARG A 19 -32.58 -5.08 -2.15
N ASN A 20 -32.60 -3.87 -1.63
CA ASN A 20 -31.78 -2.77 -2.16
C ASN A 20 -30.26 -3.04 -2.07
N PHE A 21 -29.80 -3.70 -1.01
CA PHE A 21 -28.40 -4.07 -0.87
C PHE A 21 -27.96 -5.08 -1.93
N TRP A 22 -28.71 -6.15 -2.14
CA TRP A 22 -28.38 -7.18 -3.12
C TRP A 22 -28.55 -6.72 -4.57
N ASP A 23 -29.46 -5.80 -4.85
CA ASP A 23 -29.65 -5.21 -6.18
C ASP A 23 -28.47 -4.27 -6.52
N GLN A 24 -27.98 -3.50 -5.56
CA GLN A 24 -26.75 -2.71 -5.70
C GLN A 24 -25.51 -3.61 -5.90
N PHE A 25 -25.44 -4.73 -5.18
CA PHE A 25 -24.33 -5.69 -5.29
C PHE A 25 -24.33 -6.40 -6.64
N ARG A 26 -25.50 -6.76 -7.19
CA ARG A 26 -25.64 -7.31 -8.55
C ARG A 26 -25.21 -6.32 -9.62
N GLY A 27 -25.52 -5.04 -9.47
CA GLY A 27 -25.10 -3.96 -10.37
C GLY A 27 -23.57 -3.85 -10.46
N TRP A 28 -22.87 -4.14 -9.39
CA TRP A 28 -21.40 -4.13 -9.35
C TRP A 28 -20.79 -5.23 -10.25
N PHE A 29 -21.33 -6.46 -10.20
CA PHE A 29 -20.86 -7.56 -11.04
C PHE A 29 -21.27 -7.48 -12.51
N SER A 30 -22.28 -6.68 -12.85
CA SER A 30 -22.74 -6.46 -14.23
C SER A 30 -22.05 -5.31 -14.95
N GLY A 31 -20.94 -4.77 -14.41
CA GLY A 31 -20.19 -3.68 -15.02
C GLY A 31 -20.86 -2.30 -14.88
N HIS A 32 -22.00 -2.23 -14.20
CA HIS A 32 -22.62 -0.96 -13.84
C HIS A 32 -21.93 -0.42 -12.58
N ARG A 33 -21.23 0.70 -12.72
CA ARG A 33 -20.69 1.44 -11.58
C ARG A 33 -21.85 1.80 -10.63
N PRO A 34 -21.66 1.63 -9.31
CA PRO A 34 -22.64 2.21 -8.38
C PRO A 34 -22.69 3.72 -8.68
N PRO A 35 -23.88 4.33 -8.74
CA PRO A 35 -23.98 5.77 -8.87
C PRO A 35 -23.15 6.41 -7.74
N PRO A 36 -22.48 7.54 -7.99
CA PRO A 36 -21.83 8.31 -6.95
C PRO A 36 -22.84 8.47 -5.80
N THR A 37 -22.40 8.16 -4.61
CA THR A 37 -23.30 8.11 -3.45
C THR A 37 -24.05 9.43 -3.35
N ARG A 38 -25.36 9.39 -3.09
CA ARG A 38 -26.23 10.58 -2.86
C ARG A 38 -25.67 11.63 -1.89
N ALA A 39 -24.59 11.32 -1.20
CA ALA A 39 -23.83 12.21 -0.33
C ALA A 39 -23.08 13.34 -1.07
N THR A 40 -23.03 13.32 -2.41
CA THR A 40 -22.38 14.36 -3.23
C THR A 40 -23.38 15.29 -3.92
N ASP A 41 -24.68 15.02 -3.82
CA ASP A 41 -25.72 15.79 -4.52
C ASP A 41 -25.81 17.26 -4.04
N ASP A 42 -25.32 17.56 -2.83
CA ASP A 42 -25.31 18.90 -2.23
C ASP A 42 -23.95 19.64 -2.38
N ILE A 43 -22.99 19.08 -3.14
CA ILE A 43 -21.66 19.69 -3.31
C ILE A 43 -21.61 20.50 -4.60
N GLU A 44 -21.55 21.82 -4.48
CA GLU A 44 -21.32 22.71 -5.61
C GLU A 44 -19.80 22.91 -5.88
N ILE A 45 -19.41 23.02 -7.14
CA ILE A 45 -18.06 23.40 -7.54
C ILE A 45 -18.01 24.91 -7.70
N SER A 46 -17.36 25.61 -6.75
CA SER A 46 -17.10 27.04 -6.86
C SER A 46 -16.13 27.33 -8.01
N GLU A 47 -16.08 28.59 -8.48
CA GLU A 47 -15.13 28.99 -9.54
C GLU A 47 -13.67 28.75 -9.09
N GLN A 48 -13.36 29.06 -7.84
CA GLN A 48 -12.03 28.83 -7.26
C GLN A 48 -11.68 27.33 -7.22
N ASP A 49 -12.65 26.47 -6.91
CA ASP A 49 -12.42 25.01 -6.96
C ASP A 49 -12.22 24.53 -8.39
N ARG A 50 -12.97 25.10 -9.35
CA ARG A 50 -12.84 24.76 -10.77
C ARG A 50 -11.42 24.98 -11.28
N GLU A 51 -10.82 26.12 -10.94
CA GLU A 51 -9.41 26.40 -11.28
C GLU A 51 -8.46 25.35 -10.71
N LYS A 52 -8.63 25.00 -9.43
CA LYS A 52 -7.82 23.96 -8.77
C LYS A 52 -7.97 22.60 -9.46
N LEU A 53 -9.20 22.23 -9.84
CA LEU A 53 -9.45 20.96 -10.54
C LEU A 53 -8.80 20.93 -11.92
N ILE A 54 -8.81 22.03 -12.66
CA ILE A 54 -8.15 22.12 -13.98
C ILE A 54 -6.63 21.93 -13.81
N VAL A 55 -6.01 22.64 -12.87
CA VAL A 55 -4.59 22.51 -12.57
C VAL A 55 -4.23 21.08 -12.17
N CYS A 56 -5.01 20.51 -11.26
CA CYS A 56 -4.79 19.14 -10.78
C CYS A 56 -4.87 18.12 -11.93
N GLN A 57 -5.91 18.18 -12.75
CA GLN A 57 -6.07 17.29 -13.93
C GLN A 57 -4.88 17.36 -14.90
N GLY A 58 -4.33 18.57 -15.11
CA GLY A 58 -3.13 18.76 -15.92
C GLY A 58 -1.92 18.03 -15.33
N ARG A 59 -1.72 18.08 -14.02
CA ARG A 59 -0.62 17.40 -13.32
C ARG A 59 -0.80 15.87 -13.29
N LEU A 60 -2.05 15.40 -13.16
CA LEU A 60 -2.36 13.97 -13.18
C LEU A 60 -2.25 13.36 -14.58
N GLY A 61 -2.26 14.17 -15.66
CA GLY A 61 -2.37 13.70 -17.03
C GLY A 61 -3.69 12.97 -17.32
N TYR A 62 -4.74 13.27 -16.54
CA TYR A 62 -6.04 12.62 -16.65
C TYR A 62 -7.19 13.62 -16.54
N ARG A 63 -8.15 13.53 -17.48
CA ARG A 63 -9.36 14.34 -17.46
C ARG A 63 -10.54 13.53 -16.95
N PHE A 64 -11.07 13.94 -15.81
CA PHE A 64 -12.21 13.27 -15.17
C PHE A 64 -13.50 13.47 -15.98
N ARG A 65 -14.28 12.42 -16.12
CA ARG A 65 -15.65 12.45 -16.65
C ARG A 65 -16.59 13.08 -15.64
N ASP A 66 -16.38 12.74 -14.35
CA ASP A 66 -17.05 13.35 -13.22
C ASP A 66 -16.05 14.17 -12.37
N PRO A 67 -15.98 15.51 -12.59
CA PRO A 67 -15.08 16.37 -11.83
C PRO A 67 -15.41 16.43 -10.34
N MET A 68 -16.61 15.99 -9.91
CA MET A 68 -17.00 15.92 -8.51
C MET A 68 -16.16 14.89 -7.74
N LEU A 69 -15.81 13.76 -8.37
CA LEU A 69 -14.92 12.76 -7.76
C LEU A 69 -13.56 13.37 -7.39
N LEU A 70 -12.97 14.17 -8.29
CA LEU A 70 -11.70 14.84 -8.02
C LEU A 70 -11.87 15.91 -6.94
N LYS A 71 -12.96 16.68 -6.96
CA LYS A 71 -13.24 17.67 -5.91
C LYS A 71 -13.29 17.00 -4.53
N VAL A 72 -14.07 15.93 -4.38
CA VAL A 72 -14.14 15.18 -3.11
C VAL A 72 -12.78 14.64 -2.72
N ALA A 73 -12.01 14.07 -3.66
CA ALA A 73 -10.67 13.56 -3.38
C ALA A 73 -9.70 14.61 -2.84
N LEU A 74 -9.83 15.85 -3.31
CA LEU A 74 -9.00 16.98 -2.85
C LEU A 74 -9.53 17.66 -1.58
N THR A 75 -10.74 17.33 -1.10
CA THR A 75 -11.37 18.00 0.03
C THR A 75 -11.08 17.27 1.34
N HIS A 76 -10.20 17.85 2.17
CA HIS A 76 -9.96 17.37 3.52
C HIS A 76 -11.17 17.61 4.43
N THR A 77 -11.34 16.82 5.50
CA THR A 77 -12.45 16.94 6.47
C THR A 77 -12.66 18.34 7.01
N SER A 78 -11.59 19.10 7.21
CA SER A 78 -11.66 20.49 7.70
C SER A 78 -12.25 21.48 6.69
N GLY A 79 -12.19 21.16 5.39
CA GLY A 79 -12.74 21.98 4.31
C GLY A 79 -14.11 21.51 3.82
N ALA A 80 -14.60 20.39 4.33
CA ALA A 80 -15.87 19.80 3.94
C ALA A 80 -17.04 20.36 4.76
N ASN A 81 -18.21 20.52 4.14
CA ASN A 81 -19.44 20.93 4.83
C ASN A 81 -19.95 19.86 5.80
N HIS A 82 -19.71 18.59 5.49
CA HIS A 82 -19.99 17.45 6.36
C HIS A 82 -19.03 16.28 6.02
N ARG A 83 -18.89 15.34 6.95
CA ARG A 83 -17.86 14.28 6.88
C ARG A 83 -17.95 13.41 5.62
N LEU A 84 -19.16 13.13 5.12
CA LEU A 84 -19.35 12.35 3.89
C LEU A 84 -18.95 13.10 2.61
N ALA A 85 -18.78 14.42 2.68
CA ALA A 85 -18.29 15.27 1.58
C ALA A 85 -16.77 15.42 1.58
N SER A 86 -16.08 14.77 2.52
CA SER A 86 -14.61 14.75 2.60
C SER A 86 -14.01 13.54 1.88
N ASN A 87 -12.70 13.57 1.75
CA ASN A 87 -11.91 12.54 1.08
C ASN A 87 -11.76 11.22 1.86
N GLU A 88 -12.16 11.13 3.13
CA GLU A 88 -11.92 9.95 3.99
C GLU A 88 -12.39 8.62 3.35
N ARG A 89 -13.53 8.60 2.67
CA ARG A 89 -14.03 7.38 2.03
C ARG A 89 -13.24 7.01 0.78
N LEU A 90 -12.75 8.00 0.05
CA LEU A 90 -11.89 7.78 -1.10
C LEU A 90 -10.48 7.37 -0.66
N GLU A 91 -9.94 7.95 0.42
CA GLU A 91 -8.70 7.52 1.07
C GLU A 91 -8.77 6.02 1.41
N PHE A 92 -9.81 5.59 2.13
CA PHE A 92 -10.02 4.18 2.46
C PHE A 92 -10.00 3.26 1.23
N LEU A 93 -10.68 3.65 0.16
CA LEU A 93 -10.71 2.86 -1.08
C LEU A 93 -9.36 2.93 -1.82
N GLY A 94 -8.74 4.10 -1.83
CA GLY A 94 -7.48 4.34 -2.52
C GLY A 94 -6.31 3.57 -1.93
N ASP A 95 -6.22 3.49 -0.60
CA ASP A 95 -5.23 2.66 0.09
C ASP A 95 -5.35 1.18 -0.34
N ALA A 96 -6.56 0.65 -0.39
CA ALA A 96 -6.79 -0.73 -0.84
C ALA A 96 -6.36 -0.96 -2.31
N ILE A 97 -6.67 -0.02 -3.21
CA ILE A 97 -6.29 -0.10 -4.63
C ILE A 97 -4.77 0.04 -4.79
N LEU A 98 -4.17 0.99 -4.10
CA LEU A 98 -2.73 1.20 -4.07
C LEU A 98 -2.01 -0.07 -3.61
N GLY A 99 -2.48 -0.65 -2.50
CA GLY A 99 -1.96 -1.89 -1.96
C GLY A 99 -2.10 -3.07 -2.92
N GLN A 100 -3.22 -3.16 -3.66
CA GLN A 100 -3.46 -4.21 -4.66
C GLN A 100 -2.50 -4.07 -5.84
N VAL A 101 -2.39 -2.88 -6.45
CA VAL A 101 -1.53 -2.64 -7.62
C VAL A 101 -0.07 -2.94 -7.31
N ILE A 102 0.44 -2.47 -6.17
CA ILE A 102 1.83 -2.72 -5.77
C ILE A 102 2.05 -4.21 -5.45
N SER A 103 1.08 -4.88 -4.82
CA SER A 103 1.18 -6.33 -4.57
C SER A 103 1.22 -7.14 -5.87
N GLU A 104 0.38 -6.81 -6.84
CA GLU A 104 0.34 -7.45 -8.15
C GLU A 104 1.67 -7.24 -8.90
N TRP A 105 2.16 -6.01 -8.92
CA TRP A 105 3.44 -5.68 -9.54
C TRP A 105 4.60 -6.45 -8.89
N LEU A 106 4.71 -6.44 -7.57
CA LEU A 106 5.76 -7.16 -6.83
C LEU A 106 5.69 -8.67 -7.09
N PHE A 107 4.50 -9.23 -7.10
CA PHE A 107 4.30 -10.67 -7.35
C PHE A 107 4.79 -11.08 -8.75
N CYS A 108 4.56 -10.24 -9.75
CA CYS A 108 4.97 -10.53 -11.13
C CYS A 108 6.47 -10.30 -11.35
N GLU A 109 7.02 -9.20 -10.82
CA GLU A 109 8.42 -8.81 -11.07
C GLU A 109 9.42 -9.61 -10.21
N TYR A 110 8.99 -10.08 -9.01
CA TYR A 110 9.87 -10.78 -8.07
C TYR A 110 9.35 -12.18 -7.73
N PRO A 111 9.30 -13.12 -8.72
CA PRO A 111 8.70 -14.45 -8.52
C PRO A 111 9.49 -15.36 -7.57
N ARG A 112 10.72 -14.96 -7.20
CA ARG A 112 11.57 -15.71 -6.24
C ARG A 112 11.49 -15.16 -4.81
N TYR A 113 10.84 -14.01 -4.60
CA TYR A 113 10.74 -13.41 -3.28
C TYR A 113 9.64 -14.07 -2.46
N LEU A 114 9.93 -14.24 -1.17
CA LEU A 114 8.97 -14.79 -0.22
C LEU A 114 7.94 -13.74 0.20
N GLU A 115 6.82 -14.17 0.74
CA GLU A 115 5.73 -13.31 1.20
C GLU A 115 6.24 -12.20 2.14
N GLY A 116 7.11 -12.54 3.11
CA GLY A 116 7.66 -11.57 4.05
C GLY A 116 8.51 -10.46 3.38
N GLU A 117 9.24 -10.79 2.30
CA GLU A 117 10.03 -9.83 1.52
C GLU A 117 9.12 -8.91 0.71
N LEU A 118 8.15 -9.50 0.00
CA LEU A 118 7.15 -8.74 -0.77
C LEU A 118 6.37 -7.80 0.15
N THR A 119 5.95 -8.26 1.32
CA THR A 119 5.22 -7.45 2.32
C THR A 119 6.08 -6.31 2.83
N ARG A 120 7.37 -6.53 3.10
CA ARG A 120 8.29 -5.49 3.55
C ARG A 120 8.49 -4.41 2.48
N ILE A 121 8.75 -4.80 1.23
CA ILE A 121 8.91 -3.85 0.11
C ILE A 121 7.63 -3.06 -0.08
N LYS A 122 6.50 -3.74 -0.16
CA LYS A 122 5.19 -3.10 -0.26
C LYS A 122 5.00 -2.06 0.83
N SER A 123 5.27 -2.38 2.10
CA SER A 123 5.04 -1.48 3.23
C SER A 123 5.81 -0.16 3.12
N VAL A 124 6.98 -0.16 2.50
CA VAL A 124 7.76 1.06 2.25
C VAL A 124 7.19 1.84 1.07
N ILE A 125 6.89 1.16 -0.04
CA ILE A 125 6.38 1.80 -1.27
C ILE A 125 5.02 2.48 -1.01
N VAL A 126 4.11 1.83 -0.28
CA VAL A 126 2.78 2.39 0.06
C VAL A 126 2.77 3.19 1.36
N SER A 127 3.93 3.52 1.92
CA SER A 127 4.00 4.27 3.18
C SER A 127 3.47 5.70 3.02
N ARG A 128 2.94 6.27 4.11
CA ARG A 128 2.55 7.69 4.15
C ARG A 128 3.68 8.63 3.73
N LYS A 129 4.94 8.28 4.04
CA LYS A 129 6.11 9.05 3.63
C LYS A 129 6.24 9.08 2.11
N THR A 130 6.16 7.94 1.46
CA THR A 130 6.26 7.81 0.00
C THR A 130 5.07 8.49 -0.69
N CYS A 131 3.84 8.22 -0.25
CA CYS A 131 2.64 8.87 -0.78
C CYS A 131 2.69 10.40 -0.65
N ALA A 132 3.18 10.93 0.48
CA ALA A 132 3.38 12.36 0.66
C ALA A 132 4.48 12.93 -0.25
N THR A 133 5.55 12.18 -0.53
CA THR A 133 6.59 12.61 -1.48
C THR A 133 6.04 12.70 -2.89
N VAL A 134 5.23 11.74 -3.34
CA VAL A 134 4.53 11.82 -4.64
C VAL A 134 3.54 12.99 -4.68
N ALA A 135 2.82 13.21 -3.58
CA ALA A 135 1.91 14.36 -3.46
C ALA A 135 2.65 15.70 -3.58
N ASP A 136 3.88 15.82 -3.02
CA ASP A 136 4.75 16.98 -3.17
C ASP A 136 5.20 17.16 -4.64
N GLN A 137 5.58 16.08 -5.33
CA GLN A 137 5.93 16.10 -6.76
C GLN A 137 4.76 16.57 -7.64
N LEU A 138 3.54 16.14 -7.29
CA LEU A 138 2.29 16.58 -7.93
C LEU A 138 1.84 17.97 -7.48
N GLN A 139 2.58 18.61 -6.55
CA GLN A 139 2.27 19.91 -5.96
C GLN A 139 0.83 19.97 -5.41
N LEU A 140 0.37 18.89 -4.75
CA LEU A 140 -1.00 18.80 -4.25
C LEU A 140 -1.32 19.86 -3.19
N GLN A 141 -0.31 20.39 -2.48
CA GLN A 141 -0.47 21.50 -1.52
C GLN A 141 -1.12 22.74 -2.12
N GLU A 142 -1.04 22.94 -3.44
CA GLU A 142 -1.65 24.09 -4.11
C GLU A 142 -3.13 23.90 -4.43
N VAL A 143 -3.57 22.63 -4.54
CA VAL A 143 -4.91 22.30 -5.03
C VAL A 143 -5.81 21.66 -3.98
N VAL A 144 -5.26 21.12 -2.88
CA VAL A 144 -6.09 20.58 -1.78
C VAL A 144 -7.01 21.65 -1.19
N ILE A 145 -8.19 21.23 -0.77
CA ILE A 145 -9.24 22.06 -0.17
C ILE A 145 -9.24 21.78 1.33
N VAL A 146 -8.77 22.74 2.11
CA VAL A 146 -8.69 22.68 3.58
C VAL A 146 -9.45 23.83 4.22
N GLY A 147 -9.86 23.65 5.46
CA GLY A 147 -10.52 24.71 6.24
C GLY A 147 -9.56 25.80 6.71
N LYS A 148 -10.11 26.94 7.12
CA LYS A 148 -9.37 28.14 7.53
C LYS A 148 -8.39 27.93 8.70
N GLY A 149 -8.48 26.83 9.43
CA GLY A 149 -7.59 26.52 10.57
C GLY A 149 -6.33 25.73 10.19
N ILE A 150 -6.20 25.28 8.94
CA ILE A 150 -5.02 24.59 8.44
C ILE A 150 -4.23 25.58 7.60
N GLY A 151 -3.02 25.86 8.03
CA GLY A 151 -2.12 26.95 7.67
C GLY A 151 -1.97 27.34 6.19
N ALA A 152 -1.05 28.29 5.92
CA ALA A 152 -0.69 28.72 4.56
C ALA A 152 -0.21 27.52 3.71
N LYS A 153 -0.24 27.64 2.36
CA LYS A 153 0.11 26.58 1.40
C LYS A 153 1.38 25.80 1.74
N ASP A 154 2.38 26.48 2.30
CA ASP A 154 3.68 25.89 2.65
C ASP A 154 3.68 25.11 3.98
N SER A 155 2.56 25.09 4.71
CA SER A 155 2.42 24.44 6.02
C SER A 155 1.35 23.33 6.06
N ILE A 156 0.90 22.83 4.91
CA ILE A 156 -0.07 21.73 4.88
C ILE A 156 0.61 20.45 5.39
N PRO A 157 0.07 19.79 6.43
CA PRO A 157 0.63 18.56 6.96
C PRO A 157 0.78 17.48 5.92
N ARG A 158 1.93 16.79 5.92
CA ARG A 158 2.21 15.70 4.97
C ARG A 158 1.17 14.57 5.02
N SER A 159 0.53 14.36 6.16
CA SER A 159 -0.57 13.40 6.28
C SER A 159 -1.77 13.77 5.41
N ILE A 160 -2.10 15.06 5.30
CA ILE A 160 -3.19 15.54 4.43
C ILE A 160 -2.84 15.30 2.96
N LEU A 161 -1.58 15.52 2.59
CA LEU A 161 -1.09 15.32 1.23
C LEU A 161 -1.09 13.82 0.85
N SER A 162 -0.65 12.94 1.76
CA SER A 162 -0.71 11.49 1.57
C SER A 162 -2.16 11.02 1.38
N ASN A 163 -3.07 11.46 2.25
CA ASN A 163 -4.49 11.09 2.17
C ASN A 163 -5.14 11.61 0.87
N ALA A 164 -4.75 12.79 0.40
CA ALA A 164 -5.21 13.34 -0.89
C ALA A 164 -4.71 12.49 -2.06
N PHE A 165 -3.45 12.04 -2.04
CA PHE A 165 -2.91 11.15 -3.07
C PHE A 165 -3.68 9.83 -3.15
N GLU A 166 -3.89 9.16 -2.01
CA GLU A 166 -4.69 7.93 -1.94
C GLU A 166 -6.12 8.16 -2.43
N SER A 167 -6.72 9.29 -2.05
CA SER A 167 -8.07 9.66 -2.50
C SER A 167 -8.15 9.90 -4.01
N ILE A 168 -7.11 10.47 -4.62
CA ILE A 168 -6.98 10.63 -6.09
C ILE A 168 -6.90 9.26 -6.76
N VAL A 169 -6.15 8.31 -6.20
CA VAL A 169 -6.09 6.93 -6.71
C VAL A 169 -7.50 6.32 -6.78
N ALA A 170 -8.30 6.47 -5.71
CA ALA A 170 -9.69 6.00 -5.70
C ALA A 170 -10.56 6.73 -6.72
N ALA A 171 -10.42 8.05 -6.85
CA ALA A 171 -11.17 8.84 -7.83
C ALA A 171 -10.86 8.40 -9.27
N LEU A 172 -9.58 8.18 -9.60
CA LEU A 172 -9.14 7.64 -10.89
C LEU A 172 -9.74 6.25 -11.17
N TYR A 173 -9.73 5.38 -10.15
CA TYR A 173 -10.35 4.06 -10.24
C TYR A 173 -11.86 4.14 -10.51
N LEU A 174 -12.57 4.97 -9.79
CA LEU A 174 -14.02 5.12 -9.94
C LEU A 174 -14.39 5.75 -11.29
N ASP A 175 -13.62 6.69 -11.77
CA ASP A 175 -13.88 7.39 -13.03
C ASP A 175 -13.35 6.63 -14.26
N GLY A 176 -12.10 6.14 -14.19
CA GLY A 176 -11.36 5.53 -15.31
C GLY A 176 -11.29 4.01 -15.31
N GLY A 177 -11.50 3.37 -14.14
CA GLY A 177 -11.33 1.93 -13.94
C GLY A 177 -9.93 1.56 -13.46
N TYR A 178 -9.73 0.25 -13.25
CA TYR A 178 -8.50 -0.30 -12.68
C TYR A 178 -7.24 0.06 -13.48
N GLU A 179 -7.29 -0.08 -14.79
CA GLU A 179 -6.14 0.18 -15.68
C GLU A 179 -5.64 1.63 -15.62
N VAL A 180 -6.56 2.60 -15.44
CA VAL A 180 -6.20 4.01 -15.28
C VAL A 180 -5.50 4.24 -13.96
N ALA A 181 -6.06 3.71 -12.86
CA ALA A 181 -5.46 3.80 -11.53
C ALA A 181 -4.09 3.09 -11.48
N GLN A 182 -3.99 1.89 -12.04
CA GLN A 182 -2.75 1.11 -12.11
C GLN A 182 -1.66 1.88 -12.85
N ARG A 183 -1.95 2.40 -14.04
CA ARG A 183 -0.99 3.20 -14.81
C ARG A 183 -0.50 4.42 -14.04
N PHE A 184 -1.41 5.13 -13.39
CA PHE A 184 -1.09 6.28 -12.57
C PHE A 184 -0.16 5.89 -11.40
N ILE A 185 -0.52 4.87 -10.64
CA ILE A 185 0.27 4.38 -9.49
C ILE A 185 1.68 3.99 -9.93
N LEU A 186 1.78 3.14 -10.96
CA LEU A 186 3.07 2.66 -11.45
C LEU A 186 3.93 3.79 -12.03
N THR A 187 3.32 4.82 -12.64
CA THR A 187 4.07 5.97 -13.17
C THR A 187 4.68 6.80 -12.04
N PHE A 188 3.91 7.14 -11.01
CA PHE A 188 4.37 8.07 -9.98
C PHE A 188 5.13 7.41 -8.82
N LEU A 189 4.98 6.10 -8.62
CA LEU A 189 5.75 5.36 -7.63
C LEU A 189 7.00 4.66 -8.22
N LYS A 190 7.23 4.78 -9.53
CA LYS A 190 8.35 4.11 -10.21
C LYS A 190 9.70 4.39 -9.53
N ASP A 191 9.99 5.63 -9.22
CA ASP A 191 11.27 6.00 -8.63
C ASP A 191 11.43 5.39 -7.23
N ALA A 192 10.40 5.44 -6.40
CA ALA A 192 10.39 4.79 -5.08
C ALA A 192 10.52 3.26 -5.18
N MET A 193 9.94 2.67 -6.23
CA MET A 193 10.05 1.24 -6.50
C MET A 193 11.47 0.85 -6.92
N LEU A 194 12.10 1.64 -7.81
CA LEU A 194 13.47 1.41 -8.28
C LEU A 194 14.49 1.64 -7.16
N GLU A 195 14.33 2.68 -6.35
CA GLU A 195 15.19 2.97 -5.20
C GLU A 195 15.17 1.81 -4.19
N MET A 196 13.97 1.30 -3.88
CA MET A 196 13.83 0.14 -2.98
C MET A 196 14.49 -1.13 -3.50
N VAL A 197 14.56 -1.28 -4.82
CA VAL A 197 15.19 -2.45 -5.46
C VAL A 197 16.70 -2.26 -5.58
N SER A 198 17.15 -1.05 -5.93
CA SER A 198 18.58 -0.74 -6.10
C SER A 198 19.34 -0.72 -4.76
N ASP A 199 18.70 -0.31 -3.67
CA ASP A 199 19.26 -0.37 -2.32
C ASP A 199 19.41 -1.81 -1.80
N GLY A 200 19.08 -2.81 -2.66
CA GLY A 200 19.08 -4.22 -2.35
C GLY A 200 18.09 -4.50 -1.22
N VAL A 201 16.91 -4.99 -1.54
CA VAL A 201 16.10 -5.60 -0.48
C VAL A 201 16.98 -6.68 0.13
N PRO A 202 17.45 -6.57 1.39
CA PRO A 202 18.26 -7.62 1.96
C PRO A 202 17.45 -8.91 1.86
N ILE A 203 17.89 -9.79 0.95
CA ILE A 203 17.25 -11.11 0.80
C ILE A 203 17.25 -11.74 2.19
N ASN A 204 16.12 -12.28 2.59
CA ASN A 204 16.06 -13.01 3.85
C ASN A 204 16.64 -14.41 3.65
N TYR A 205 17.97 -14.48 3.57
CA TYR A 205 18.68 -15.73 3.37
C TYR A 205 18.32 -16.81 4.40
N LYS A 206 18.00 -16.41 5.65
CA LYS A 206 17.54 -17.35 6.69
C LYS A 206 16.23 -18.03 6.29
N SER A 207 15.27 -17.28 5.79
CA SER A 207 13.98 -17.83 5.35
C SER A 207 14.14 -18.70 4.11
N LEU A 208 14.97 -18.26 3.16
CA LEU A 208 15.27 -19.04 1.95
C LEU A 208 15.99 -20.33 2.31
N PHE A 209 17.03 -20.27 3.15
CA PHE A 209 17.76 -21.45 3.61
C PHE A 209 16.86 -22.41 4.40
N GLN A 210 15.94 -21.91 5.21
CA GLN A 210 14.97 -22.76 5.91
C GLN A 210 14.10 -23.55 4.94
N GLN A 211 13.64 -22.96 3.83
CA GLN A 211 12.85 -23.66 2.82
C GLN A 211 13.68 -24.71 2.11
N VAL A 212 14.92 -24.37 1.72
CA VAL A 212 15.84 -25.31 1.07
C VAL A 212 16.14 -26.47 2.03
N ALA A 213 16.48 -26.18 3.28
CA ALA A 213 16.75 -27.21 4.29
C ALA A 213 15.55 -28.13 4.52
N GLN A 214 14.35 -27.58 4.55
CA GLN A 214 13.13 -28.36 4.69
C GLN A 214 12.84 -29.22 3.43
N ARG A 215 13.13 -28.69 2.24
CA ARG A 215 12.98 -29.42 0.97
C ARG A 215 13.99 -30.57 0.87
N GLU A 216 15.28 -30.29 1.08
CA GLU A 216 16.38 -31.24 0.84
C GLU A 216 16.61 -32.21 2.00
N PHE A 217 16.56 -31.71 3.24
CA PHE A 217 16.93 -32.48 4.43
C PHE A 217 15.72 -32.85 5.32
N LYS A 218 14.52 -32.28 5.06
CA LYS A 218 13.33 -32.43 5.94
C LYS A 218 13.53 -31.95 7.36
N LEU A 219 14.48 -31.04 7.57
CA LEU A 219 14.87 -30.49 8.87
C LEU A 219 14.87 -28.96 8.83
N THR A 220 14.73 -28.36 9.99
CA THR A 220 14.84 -26.91 10.17
C THR A 220 16.26 -26.53 10.56
N PRO A 221 16.88 -25.51 9.95
CA PRO A 221 18.22 -25.07 10.33
C PRO A 221 18.21 -24.41 11.70
N VAL A 222 19.31 -24.63 12.45
CA VAL A 222 19.62 -23.98 13.72
C VAL A 222 20.87 -23.15 13.54
N TYR A 223 20.91 -21.97 14.17
CA TYR A 223 22.07 -21.07 14.10
C TYR A 223 22.83 -21.12 15.40
N GLN A 224 24.13 -21.39 15.33
CA GLN A 224 25.01 -21.51 16.50
C GLN A 224 26.00 -20.35 16.53
N LEU A 225 26.06 -19.65 17.65
CA LEU A 225 27.07 -18.63 17.90
C LEU A 225 28.39 -19.33 18.17
N LEU A 226 29.40 -19.04 17.38
CA LEU A 226 30.76 -19.60 17.48
C LEU A 226 31.67 -18.69 18.29
N ASP A 227 31.58 -17.37 18.04
CA ASP A 227 32.44 -16.37 18.67
C ASP A 227 31.75 -15.01 18.72
N GLU A 228 32.19 -14.12 19.63
CA GLU A 228 31.82 -12.70 19.62
C GLU A 228 33.05 -11.85 19.94
N ARG A 229 33.25 -10.74 19.22
CA ARG A 229 34.43 -9.88 19.33
C ARG A 229 34.04 -8.41 19.40
N GLY A 230 34.95 -7.60 19.91
CA GLY A 230 34.82 -6.14 19.95
C GLY A 230 34.15 -5.62 21.23
N PRO A 231 34.26 -4.30 21.47
CA PRO A 231 33.62 -3.62 22.60
C PRO A 231 32.09 -3.56 22.41
N ASP A 232 31.35 -3.35 23.51
CA ASP A 232 29.89 -3.43 23.52
C ASP A 232 29.18 -2.57 22.45
N HIS A 233 29.78 -1.48 22.02
CA HIS A 233 29.24 -0.58 20.99
C HIS A 233 29.68 -0.92 19.56
N GLN A 234 30.55 -1.94 19.37
CA GLN A 234 31.07 -2.42 18.10
C GLN A 234 31.28 -3.94 18.15
N LYS A 235 30.31 -4.68 18.70
CA LYS A 235 30.36 -6.14 18.73
C LYS A 235 30.15 -6.73 17.35
N GLU A 236 30.99 -7.67 16.98
CA GLU A 236 30.83 -8.57 15.85
C GLU A 236 30.49 -9.98 16.34
N PHE A 237 29.60 -10.64 15.65
CA PHE A 237 29.13 -11.99 15.97
C PHE A 237 29.51 -12.96 14.87
N HIS A 238 30.00 -14.13 15.24
CA HIS A 238 30.36 -15.20 14.34
C HIS A 238 29.39 -16.36 14.50
N VAL A 239 28.66 -16.70 13.45
CA VAL A 239 27.57 -17.67 13.49
C VAL A 239 27.72 -18.69 12.38
N CYS A 240 27.40 -19.96 12.63
CA CYS A 240 27.22 -20.97 11.60
C CYS A 240 25.78 -21.47 11.57
N ALA A 241 25.36 -21.96 10.38
CA ALA A 241 24.10 -22.65 10.20
C ALA A 241 24.31 -24.16 10.31
N VAL A 242 23.40 -24.87 10.97
CA VAL A 242 23.46 -26.31 11.19
C VAL A 242 22.14 -26.94 10.81
N VAL A 243 22.16 -28.03 10.03
CA VAL A 243 20.99 -28.82 9.66
C VAL A 243 21.26 -30.31 9.99
N GLY A 244 20.63 -30.78 11.05
CA GLY A 244 20.96 -32.10 11.59
C GLY A 244 22.40 -32.18 12.07
N GLU A 245 23.21 -33.05 11.46
CA GLU A 245 24.66 -33.17 11.75
C GLU A 245 25.53 -32.33 10.82
N ARG A 246 24.96 -31.72 9.78
CA ARG A 246 25.69 -30.93 8.78
C ARG A 246 25.87 -29.50 9.25
N VAL A 247 27.13 -29.09 9.40
CA VAL A 247 27.53 -27.71 9.69
C VAL A 247 27.93 -27.04 8.36
N PHE A 248 27.40 -25.84 8.14
CA PHE A 248 27.70 -25.02 6.98
C PHE A 248 28.73 -23.95 7.32
N GLU A 249 29.28 -23.31 6.29
CA GLU A 249 30.23 -22.23 6.43
C GLU A 249 29.64 -21.09 7.26
N SER A 250 30.43 -20.58 8.19
CA SER A 250 30.04 -19.53 9.17
C SER A 250 30.11 -18.14 8.53
N GLY A 251 29.37 -17.19 9.10
CA GLY A 251 29.37 -15.79 8.70
C GLY A 251 29.58 -14.85 9.88
N TRP A 252 30.18 -13.67 9.62
CA TRP A 252 30.32 -12.57 10.56
C TRP A 252 29.27 -11.50 10.31
N GLY A 253 28.89 -10.76 11.35
CA GLY A 253 27.98 -9.60 11.25
C GLY A 253 28.02 -8.73 12.49
N ASN A 254 27.65 -7.45 12.34
CA ASN A 254 27.62 -6.46 13.43
C ASN A 254 26.44 -6.67 14.42
N SER A 255 25.59 -7.64 14.11
CA SER A 255 24.53 -8.13 14.99
C SER A 255 24.36 -9.63 14.79
N LYS A 256 23.80 -10.33 15.80
CA LYS A 256 23.48 -11.75 15.68
C LYS A 256 22.63 -12.04 14.45
N LYS A 257 21.62 -11.17 14.18
CA LYS A 257 20.74 -11.30 13.02
C LYS A 257 21.50 -11.20 11.70
N GLU A 258 22.46 -10.28 11.58
CA GLU A 258 23.27 -10.11 10.40
C GLU A 258 24.21 -11.29 10.18
N ALA A 259 24.89 -11.76 11.24
CA ALA A 259 25.73 -12.95 11.19
C ALA A 259 24.95 -14.21 10.77
N GLU A 260 23.73 -14.37 11.30
CA GLU A 260 22.82 -15.46 10.90
C GLU A 260 22.40 -15.38 9.42
N GLN A 261 22.17 -14.17 8.90
CA GLN A 261 21.87 -13.96 7.47
C GLN A 261 23.07 -14.33 6.59
N GLN A 262 24.30 -13.94 7.02
CA GLN A 262 25.52 -14.29 6.30
C GLN A 262 25.78 -15.79 6.31
N ALA A 263 25.61 -16.44 7.45
CA ALA A 263 25.73 -17.91 7.57
C ALA A 263 24.71 -18.64 6.68
N ALA A 264 23.49 -18.11 6.58
CA ALA A 264 22.46 -18.65 5.70
C ALA A 264 22.81 -18.48 4.20
N LEU A 265 23.36 -17.32 3.84
CA LEU A 265 23.86 -17.08 2.47
C LEU A 265 24.97 -18.07 2.10
N ASN A 266 25.97 -18.22 2.97
CA ASN A 266 27.08 -19.16 2.76
C ASN A 266 26.56 -20.60 2.59
N ALA A 267 25.56 -20.99 3.40
CA ALA A 267 24.92 -22.31 3.29
C ALA A 267 24.19 -22.49 1.94
N LEU A 268 23.46 -21.47 1.47
CA LEU A 268 22.80 -21.50 0.17
C LEU A 268 23.79 -21.59 -0.98
N ASN A 269 24.87 -20.83 -0.95
CA ASN A 269 25.96 -20.90 -1.93
C ASN A 269 26.57 -22.30 -1.98
N SER A 270 26.83 -22.90 -0.82
CA SER A 270 27.37 -24.27 -0.74
C SER A 270 26.45 -25.35 -1.29
N LEU A 271 25.14 -25.05 -1.37
CA LEU A 271 24.13 -25.93 -1.96
C LEU A 271 23.84 -25.63 -3.45
N GLY A 272 24.45 -24.58 -4.02
CA GLY A 272 24.22 -24.18 -5.41
C GLY A 272 22.83 -23.56 -5.64
N GLU A 273 22.20 -23.04 -4.61
CA GLU A 273 20.85 -22.46 -4.67
C GLU A 273 20.85 -20.96 -5.01
N ILE A 274 22.01 -20.32 -5.01
CA ILE A 274 22.23 -18.91 -5.40
C ILE A 274 23.43 -18.91 -6.36
N ASP A 275 23.24 -18.36 -7.56
CA ASP A 275 24.32 -18.10 -8.51
C ASP A 275 24.94 -16.73 -8.21
N GLU A 276 26.28 -16.64 -8.22
CA GLU A 276 27.04 -15.40 -8.01
C GLU A 276 26.77 -14.31 -9.08
N GLU A 277 26.11 -14.64 -10.19
CA GLU A 277 25.73 -13.69 -11.25
C GLU A 277 24.44 -12.92 -10.95
N SER A 278 23.81 -13.10 -9.79
CA SER A 278 22.54 -12.47 -9.39
C SER A 278 22.70 -11.37 -8.34
N MET A 279 23.94 -10.90 -8.06
CA MET A 279 24.22 -9.78 -7.14
C MET A 279 24.44 -8.46 -7.88
#